data_15a15be7c9652d912da61946bcbf76c5
#
_entry.id   15a15be7c9652d912da61946bcbf76c5
#
_cell.length_a   1.000
_cell.length_b   1.000
_cell.length_c   1.000
_cell.angle_alpha   90.00
_cell.angle_beta   90.00
_cell.angle_gamma   90.00
#
_symmetry.space_group_name_H-M   'P 1'
#
loop_
_entity.id
_entity.type
_entity.pdbx_description
1 polymer ?
#
loop_
_entity_poly.entity_id
_entity_poly.type
_entity_poly.pdbx_seq_one_letter_code
_entity_poly.pdbx_strand_id
1 'polypeptide(L)'
;MSSEGEMTTTRYDRARGVLLGAAVGDALGAGYEFGSAHPGPDGPGMIGGGIGDFAPGEWTDDTAMTWSVAEVAARGLELASARALTAVAKNFRTWLDSGPPDVGIQTRQVVRAAGHGPTGEQLAGAARHYAAQHAHSAGNGSLMR
;
A
#
# COMPACT_ATOMS: atom_id res chain seq x y z
N MET A 1 -23.54 5.57 31.01
CA MET A 1 -23.72 5.74 29.55
C MET A 1 -22.55 6.44 28.85
N SER A 2 -21.43 6.73 29.54
CA SER A 2 -20.30 7.51 28.96
C SER A 2 -19.13 6.67 28.41
N SER A 3 -19.05 5.36 28.71
CA SER A 3 -17.84 4.57 28.38
C SER A 3 -17.81 4.00 26.96
N GLU A 4 -18.95 3.66 26.38
CA GLU A 4 -18.98 3.08 25.03
C GLU A 4 -18.72 4.13 23.93
N GLY A 5 -19.24 5.35 24.07
CA GLY A 5 -19.00 6.45 23.15
C GLY A 5 -17.54 6.91 23.12
N GLU A 6 -16.93 6.99 24.29
CA GLU A 6 -15.52 7.40 24.43
C GLU A 6 -14.54 6.34 23.89
N MET A 7 -14.84 5.05 24.11
CA MET A 7 -14.08 3.93 23.54
C MET A 7 -14.17 3.89 22.00
N THR A 8 -15.31 4.23 21.42
CA THR A 8 -15.52 4.25 19.98
C THR A 8 -14.71 5.36 19.32
N THR A 9 -14.75 6.58 19.85
CA THR A 9 -13.97 7.72 19.36
C THR A 9 -12.48 7.42 19.37
N THR A 10 -11.95 6.86 20.46
CA THR A 10 -10.53 6.49 20.59
C THR A 10 -10.09 5.42 19.55
N ARG A 11 -10.96 4.46 19.18
CA ARG A 11 -10.63 3.46 18.13
C ARG A 11 -10.57 4.10 16.76
N TYR A 12 -11.51 4.98 16.43
CA TYR A 12 -11.50 5.70 15.15
C TYR A 12 -10.30 6.63 15.05
N ASP A 13 -9.94 7.33 16.11
CA ASP A 13 -8.77 8.21 16.11
C ASP A 13 -7.47 7.44 15.95
N ARG A 14 -7.35 6.25 16.57
CA ARG A 14 -6.20 5.37 16.34
C ARG A 14 -6.14 4.85 14.90
N ALA A 15 -7.27 4.43 14.33
CA ALA A 15 -7.31 3.96 12.94
C ALA A 15 -6.91 5.07 11.95
N ARG A 16 -7.42 6.29 12.17
CA ARG A 16 -7.01 7.47 11.39
C ARG A 16 -5.52 7.76 11.56
N GLY A 17 -5.02 7.71 12.81
CA GLY A 17 -3.62 7.93 13.13
C GLY A 17 -2.69 6.93 12.45
N VAL A 18 -3.08 5.66 12.34
CA VAL A 18 -2.31 4.63 11.62
C VAL A 18 -2.21 4.97 10.14
N LEU A 19 -3.33 5.27 9.48
CA LEU A 19 -3.34 5.57 8.04
C LEU A 19 -2.62 6.87 7.71
N LEU A 20 -2.85 7.93 8.50
CA LEU A 20 -2.18 9.21 8.30
C LEU A 20 -0.68 9.11 8.63
N GLY A 21 -0.32 8.39 9.69
CA GLY A 21 1.08 8.17 10.07
C GLY A 21 1.85 7.38 9.01
N ALA A 22 1.23 6.36 8.43
CA ALA A 22 1.82 5.60 7.33
C ALA A 22 2.04 6.51 6.10
N ALA A 23 1.03 7.28 5.68
CA ALA A 23 1.13 8.17 4.52
C ALA A 23 2.17 9.30 4.73
N VAL A 24 2.24 9.87 5.93
CA VAL A 24 3.24 10.89 6.27
C VAL A 24 4.64 10.30 6.30
N GLY A 25 4.80 9.10 6.88
CA GLY A 25 6.08 8.39 6.92
C GLY A 25 6.59 8.02 5.53
N ASP A 26 5.72 7.52 4.68
CA ASP A 26 6.00 7.19 3.28
C ASP A 26 6.43 8.44 2.48
N ALA A 27 5.63 9.50 2.48
CA ALA A 27 5.95 10.76 1.80
C ALA A 27 7.24 11.42 2.34
N LEU A 28 7.54 11.25 3.63
CA LEU A 28 8.78 11.71 4.23
C LEU A 28 9.97 10.87 3.76
N GLY A 29 9.77 9.55 3.63
CA GLY A 29 10.80 8.58 3.24
C GLY A 29 11.13 8.56 1.75
N ALA A 30 10.16 8.86 0.88
CA ALA A 30 10.25 8.70 -0.57
C ALA A 30 11.53 9.27 -1.20
N GLY A 31 11.96 10.46 -0.78
CA GLY A 31 13.17 11.12 -1.30
C GLY A 31 14.49 10.52 -0.80
N TYR A 32 14.44 9.60 0.17
CA TYR A 32 15.64 9.00 0.78
C TYR A 32 15.84 7.53 0.47
N GLU A 33 14.87 6.93 -0.20
CA GLU A 33 14.94 5.51 -0.54
C GLU A 33 16.19 5.17 -1.35
N PHE A 34 16.74 4.00 -1.05
CA PHE A 34 17.94 3.45 -1.69
C PHE A 34 19.15 4.40 -1.66
N GLY A 35 19.18 5.35 -0.71
CA GLY A 35 20.29 6.29 -0.57
C GLY A 35 20.32 7.39 -1.64
N SER A 36 19.17 7.68 -2.28
CA SER A 36 19.04 8.76 -3.28
C SER A 36 19.35 10.14 -2.70
N ALA A 37 19.09 10.36 -1.42
CA ALA A 37 19.49 11.54 -0.66
C ALA A 37 19.80 11.17 0.79
N HIS A 38 20.40 12.12 1.55
CA HIS A 38 20.62 12.00 2.98
C HIS A 38 19.96 13.17 3.72
N PRO A 39 19.39 12.93 4.92
CA PRO A 39 18.85 14.02 5.74
C PRO A 39 19.91 15.06 6.05
N GLY A 40 19.53 16.33 6.00
CA GLY A 40 20.35 17.45 6.45
C GLY A 40 20.46 17.55 7.96
N PRO A 41 21.19 18.58 8.48
CA PRO A 41 21.38 18.78 9.93
C PRO A 41 20.06 19.01 10.69
N ASP A 42 19.04 19.52 10.03
CA ASP A 42 17.70 19.75 10.61
C ASP A 42 16.80 18.52 10.56
N GLY A 43 17.33 17.38 10.12
CA GLY A 43 16.58 16.12 9.96
C GLY A 43 15.95 15.94 8.59
N PRO A 44 15.11 14.89 8.43
CA PRO A 44 14.44 14.60 7.17
C PRO A 44 13.30 15.58 6.89
N GLY A 45 13.13 15.96 5.63
CA GLY A 45 12.01 16.75 5.11
C GLY A 45 11.34 16.02 3.94
N MET A 46 10.14 16.41 3.58
CA MET A 46 9.40 15.84 2.44
C MET A 46 9.94 16.44 1.13
N ILE A 47 11.16 16.03 0.73
CA ILE A 47 11.89 16.62 -0.41
C ILE A 47 11.42 16.09 -1.77
N GLY A 48 10.70 14.97 -1.80
CA GLY A 48 10.38 14.28 -3.05
C GLY A 48 11.60 13.67 -3.73
N GLY A 49 11.52 13.41 -5.03
CA GLY A 49 12.57 12.75 -5.81
C GLY A 49 12.55 11.23 -5.63
N GLY A 50 13.68 10.64 -5.24
CA GLY A 50 13.79 9.18 -5.13
C GLY A 50 13.70 8.48 -6.49
N ILE A 51 13.37 7.17 -6.49
CA ILE A 51 13.35 6.35 -7.71
C ILE A 51 12.21 6.77 -8.67
N GLY A 52 11.08 7.20 -8.12
CA GLY A 52 9.88 7.57 -8.89
C GLY A 52 9.82 9.04 -9.28
N ASP A 53 10.83 9.84 -8.96
CA ASP A 53 10.81 11.31 -9.17
C ASP A 53 9.55 11.97 -8.57
N PHE A 54 9.21 11.56 -7.34
CA PHE A 54 8.02 12.02 -6.62
C PHE A 54 8.07 13.52 -6.33
N ALA A 55 6.92 14.18 -6.36
CA ALA A 55 6.81 15.56 -5.91
C ALA A 55 7.02 15.67 -4.38
N PRO A 56 7.48 16.81 -3.84
CA PRO A 56 7.59 17.01 -2.40
C PRO A 56 6.24 16.77 -1.70
N GLY A 57 6.23 15.83 -0.73
CA GLY A 57 5.02 15.43 -0.02
C GLY A 57 4.15 14.40 -0.74
N GLU A 58 4.54 13.93 -1.91
CA GLU A 58 3.89 12.82 -2.60
C GLU A 58 4.28 11.49 -1.95
N TRP A 59 3.30 10.62 -1.77
CA TRP A 59 3.49 9.25 -1.25
C TRP A 59 3.74 8.24 -2.37
N THR A 60 4.29 7.09 -2.01
CA THR A 60 4.67 6.02 -2.94
C THR A 60 3.63 4.90 -3.04
N ASP A 61 4.04 3.73 -3.50
CA ASP A 61 3.21 2.52 -3.56
C ASP A 61 2.81 2.01 -2.17
N ASP A 62 3.56 2.31 -1.13
CA ASP A 62 3.26 1.94 0.26
C ASP A 62 1.89 2.50 0.69
N THR A 63 1.68 3.79 0.54
CA THR A 63 0.40 4.42 0.87
C THR A 63 -0.70 4.06 -0.13
N ALA A 64 -0.39 4.03 -1.43
CA ALA A 64 -1.38 3.70 -2.46
C ALA A 64 -1.96 2.30 -2.28
N MET A 65 -1.14 1.31 -1.93
CA MET A 65 -1.60 -0.06 -1.67
C MET A 65 -2.29 -0.20 -0.31
N THR A 66 -1.81 0.50 0.72
CA THR A 66 -2.52 0.60 2.02
C THR A 66 -3.90 1.19 1.84
N TRP A 67 -4.04 2.26 1.06
CA TRP A 67 -5.32 2.89 0.75
C TRP A 67 -6.27 1.92 0.04
N SER A 68 -5.77 1.12 -0.90
CA SER A 68 -6.55 0.13 -1.62
C SER A 68 -7.21 -0.90 -0.70
N VAL A 69 -6.56 -1.27 0.41
CA VAL A 69 -7.11 -2.15 1.45
C VAL A 69 -8.05 -1.38 2.38
N ALA A 70 -7.62 -0.20 2.85
CA ALA A 70 -8.39 0.62 3.78
C ALA A 70 -9.75 1.04 3.23
N GLU A 71 -9.83 1.36 1.93
CA GLU A 71 -11.08 1.66 1.25
C GLU A 71 -12.09 0.50 1.31
N VAL A 72 -11.62 -0.74 1.15
CA VAL A 72 -12.45 -1.94 1.26
C VAL A 72 -12.91 -2.16 2.70
N ALA A 73 -12.01 -1.96 3.67
CA ALA A 73 -12.35 -2.03 5.09
C ALA A 73 -13.38 -0.97 5.49
N ALA A 74 -13.26 0.26 4.98
CA ALA A 74 -14.19 1.36 5.26
C ALA A 74 -15.62 1.07 4.76
N ARG A 75 -15.80 0.16 3.79
CA ARG A 75 -17.11 -0.31 3.33
C ARG A 75 -17.74 -1.34 4.28
N GLY A 76 -17.09 -1.67 5.40
CA GLY A 76 -17.55 -2.64 6.38
C GLY A 76 -17.47 -4.10 5.91
N LEU A 77 -16.65 -4.38 4.89
CA LEU A 77 -16.44 -5.74 4.42
C LEU A 77 -15.47 -6.48 5.35
N GLU A 78 -15.77 -7.72 5.65
CA GLU A 78 -14.86 -8.62 6.33
C GLU A 78 -13.69 -8.91 5.37
N LEU A 79 -12.46 -8.46 5.75
CA LEU A 79 -11.31 -8.42 4.85
C LEU A 79 -10.84 -9.80 4.36
N ALA A 80 -11.08 -10.87 5.11
CA ALA A 80 -10.77 -12.23 4.69
C ALA A 80 -11.82 -12.83 3.74
N SER A 81 -12.95 -12.15 3.52
CA SER A 81 -13.99 -12.64 2.62
C SER A 81 -13.54 -12.60 1.15
N ALA A 82 -14.02 -13.55 0.33
CA ALA A 82 -13.75 -13.58 -1.11
C ALA A 82 -14.19 -12.28 -1.81
N ARG A 83 -15.26 -11.64 -1.32
CA ARG A 83 -15.74 -10.35 -1.83
C ARG A 83 -14.77 -9.23 -1.55
N ALA A 84 -14.23 -9.12 -0.33
CA ALA A 84 -13.27 -8.10 0.05
C ALA A 84 -11.94 -8.31 -0.70
N LEU A 85 -11.42 -9.53 -0.73
CA LEU A 85 -10.20 -9.87 -1.46
C LEU A 85 -10.30 -9.55 -2.95
N THR A 86 -11.47 -9.77 -3.56
CA THR A 86 -11.73 -9.39 -4.96
C THR A 86 -11.77 -7.87 -5.13
N ALA A 87 -12.33 -7.13 -4.18
CA ALA A 87 -12.33 -5.67 -4.22
C ALA A 87 -10.91 -5.11 -4.10
N VAL A 88 -10.10 -5.63 -3.18
CA VAL A 88 -8.67 -5.25 -3.05
C VAL A 88 -7.90 -5.57 -4.32
N ALA A 89 -8.09 -6.77 -4.91
CA ALA A 89 -7.41 -7.16 -6.15
C ALA A 89 -7.73 -6.19 -7.31
N LYS A 90 -8.98 -5.76 -7.43
CA LYS A 90 -9.41 -4.76 -8.41
C LYS A 90 -8.79 -3.38 -8.14
N ASN A 91 -8.73 -2.95 -6.88
CA ASN A 91 -8.10 -1.68 -6.51
C ASN A 91 -6.61 -1.68 -6.87
N PHE A 92 -5.87 -2.76 -6.57
CA PHE A 92 -4.47 -2.91 -6.96
C PHE A 92 -4.29 -2.87 -8.48
N ARG A 93 -5.21 -3.48 -9.22
CA ARG A 93 -5.16 -3.43 -10.69
C ARG A 93 -5.43 -2.02 -11.20
N THR A 94 -6.44 -1.34 -10.70
CA THR A 94 -6.76 0.05 -11.07
C THR A 94 -5.60 0.98 -10.76
N TRP A 95 -4.97 0.83 -9.59
CA TRP A 95 -3.78 1.59 -9.25
C TRP A 95 -2.62 1.32 -10.22
N LEU A 96 -2.34 0.04 -10.54
CA LEU A 96 -1.28 -0.29 -11.49
C LEU A 96 -1.54 0.28 -12.89
N ASP A 97 -2.81 0.28 -13.33
CA ASP A 97 -3.23 0.82 -14.63
C ASP A 97 -3.17 2.36 -14.70
N SER A 98 -3.14 3.06 -13.56
CA SER A 98 -2.93 4.51 -13.51
C SER A 98 -1.50 4.92 -13.87
N GLY A 99 -0.57 3.96 -13.97
CA GLY A 99 0.83 4.22 -14.33
C GLY A 99 1.64 4.85 -13.20
N PRO A 100 1.58 4.31 -11.96
CA PRO A 100 2.33 4.87 -10.84
C PRO A 100 3.84 4.92 -11.15
N PRO A 101 4.57 5.94 -10.68
CA PRO A 101 5.96 6.16 -11.01
C PRO A 101 6.87 5.05 -10.46
N ASP A 102 6.54 4.50 -9.30
CA ASP A 102 7.23 3.35 -8.74
C ASP A 102 6.28 2.18 -8.43
N VAL A 103 6.71 0.98 -8.75
CA VAL A 103 6.01 -0.27 -8.44
C VAL A 103 7.04 -1.38 -8.30
N GLY A 104 7.09 -2.02 -7.16
CA GLY A 104 7.95 -3.19 -6.94
C GLY A 104 7.81 -4.25 -8.03
N ILE A 105 8.91 -4.82 -8.48
CA ILE A 105 8.96 -5.78 -9.61
C ILE A 105 7.98 -6.93 -9.42
N GLN A 106 7.99 -7.56 -8.24
CA GLN A 106 7.08 -8.66 -7.90
C GLN A 106 5.62 -8.22 -7.98
N THR A 107 5.28 -7.08 -7.36
CA THR A 107 3.92 -6.53 -7.35
C THR A 107 3.42 -6.31 -8.78
N ARG A 108 4.23 -5.66 -9.62
CA ARG A 108 3.91 -5.40 -11.03
C ARG A 108 3.64 -6.69 -11.80
N GLN A 109 4.48 -7.69 -11.65
CA GLN A 109 4.35 -8.98 -12.37
C GLN A 109 3.12 -9.74 -11.88
N VAL A 110 2.90 -9.84 -10.59
CA VAL A 110 1.76 -10.57 -10.00
C VAL A 110 0.44 -9.91 -10.39
N VAL A 111 0.31 -8.59 -10.25
CA VAL A 111 -0.94 -7.89 -10.59
C VAL A 111 -1.24 -7.95 -12.08
N ARG A 112 -0.22 -7.87 -12.95
CA ARG A 112 -0.41 -8.05 -14.41
C ARG A 112 -0.83 -9.47 -14.77
N ALA A 113 -0.20 -10.48 -14.17
CA ALA A 113 -0.50 -11.89 -14.43
C ALA A 113 -1.93 -12.27 -13.97
N ALA A 114 -2.48 -11.59 -12.98
CA ALA A 114 -3.85 -11.79 -12.53
C ALA A 114 -4.92 -11.31 -13.54
N GLY A 115 -4.53 -10.55 -14.57
CA GLY A 115 -5.39 -10.09 -15.65
C GLY A 115 -6.16 -8.80 -15.34
N HIS A 116 -7.10 -8.44 -16.22
CA HIS A 116 -7.96 -7.28 -16.07
C HIS A 116 -9.19 -7.63 -15.20
N GLY A 117 -9.46 -6.81 -14.19
CA GLY A 117 -10.59 -7.02 -13.26
C GLY A 117 -10.47 -8.31 -12.43
N PRO A 118 -9.29 -8.58 -11.82
CA PRO A 118 -9.01 -9.87 -11.19
C PRO A 118 -9.90 -10.12 -9.98
N THR A 119 -10.20 -11.40 -9.72
CA THR A 119 -10.69 -11.85 -8.42
C THR A 119 -9.55 -11.97 -7.42
N GLY A 120 -9.86 -11.99 -6.11
CA GLY A 120 -8.86 -12.26 -5.08
C GLY A 120 -8.14 -13.59 -5.28
N GLU A 121 -8.86 -14.63 -5.75
CA GLU A 121 -8.27 -15.94 -6.03
C GLU A 121 -7.30 -15.92 -7.22
N GLN A 122 -7.65 -15.19 -8.29
CA GLN A 122 -6.76 -15.01 -9.44
C GLN A 122 -5.47 -14.28 -9.04
N LEU A 123 -5.58 -13.22 -8.24
CA LEU A 123 -4.40 -12.51 -7.73
C LEU A 123 -3.53 -13.41 -6.84
N ALA A 124 -4.14 -14.16 -5.92
CA ALA A 124 -3.43 -15.11 -5.07
C ALA A 124 -2.81 -16.26 -5.88
N GLY A 125 -3.48 -16.74 -6.93
CA GLY A 125 -2.95 -17.72 -7.86
C GLY A 125 -1.72 -17.22 -8.61
N ALA A 126 -1.77 -15.98 -9.12
CA ALA A 126 -0.64 -15.34 -9.77
C ALA A 126 0.55 -15.16 -8.80
N ALA A 127 0.30 -14.80 -7.55
CA ALA A 127 1.34 -14.68 -6.53
C ALA A 127 2.01 -16.03 -6.21
N ARG A 128 1.23 -17.10 -6.07
CA ARG A 128 1.75 -18.46 -5.89
C ARG A 128 2.59 -18.93 -7.09
N HIS A 129 2.12 -18.66 -8.30
CA HIS A 129 2.84 -18.98 -9.51
C HIS A 129 4.19 -18.25 -9.60
N TYR A 130 4.19 -16.95 -9.30
CA TYR A 130 5.41 -16.15 -9.22
C TYR A 130 6.40 -16.73 -8.19
N ALA A 131 5.92 -17.05 -6.98
CA ALA A 131 6.75 -17.62 -5.92
C ALA A 131 7.37 -18.97 -6.30
N ALA A 132 6.65 -19.80 -7.05
CA ALA A 132 7.17 -21.09 -7.51
C ALA A 132 8.31 -20.95 -8.53
N GLN A 133 8.42 -19.82 -9.22
CA GLN A 133 9.42 -19.57 -10.25
C GLN A 133 10.60 -18.72 -9.80
N HIS A 134 10.53 -18.12 -8.61
CA HIS A 134 11.53 -17.17 -8.10
C HIS A 134 12.00 -17.59 -6.70
N ALA A 135 13.28 -17.84 -6.54
CA ALA A 135 13.90 -18.23 -5.27
C ALA A 135 13.75 -17.12 -4.20
N HIS A 136 13.68 -15.85 -4.62
CA HIS A 136 13.52 -14.68 -3.77
C HIS A 136 12.20 -13.97 -4.10
N SER A 137 11.11 -14.45 -3.47
CA SER A 137 9.75 -13.94 -3.70
C SER A 137 9.06 -13.42 -2.43
N ALA A 138 9.82 -13.25 -1.35
CA ALA A 138 9.32 -12.71 -0.08
C ALA A 138 9.41 -11.17 -0.06
N GLY A 139 8.65 -10.51 -0.91
CA GLY A 139 8.56 -9.05 -0.87
C GLY A 139 7.98 -8.55 0.46
N ASN A 140 8.53 -7.46 1.00
CA ASN A 140 8.11 -6.84 2.25
C ASN A 140 6.76 -6.10 2.16
N GLY A 141 6.20 -5.96 0.97
CA GLY A 141 4.97 -5.22 0.71
C GLY A 141 3.76 -5.65 1.53
N SER A 142 3.77 -6.85 2.12
CA SER A 142 2.72 -7.30 3.05
C SER A 142 2.77 -6.61 4.42
N LEU A 143 3.87 -5.94 4.78
CA LEU A 143 4.01 -5.20 6.03
C LEU A 143 3.53 -3.74 5.90
N MET A 144 3.57 -3.18 4.70
CA MET A 144 3.22 -1.78 4.45
C MET A 144 1.71 -1.57 4.24
N ARG A 145 0.93 -2.62 4.05
CA ARG A 145 -0.50 -2.53 3.69
C ARG A 145 -1.45 -3.38 4.53
#